data_093ad9c1c09dbac20b8dc38777583b3c
#
_entry.id   093ad9c1c09dbac20b8dc38777583b3c
#
_cell.length_a   1.000
_cell.length_b   1.000
_cell.length_c   1.000
_cell.angle_alpha   90.00
_cell.angle_beta   90.00
_cell.angle_gamma   90.00
#
_symmetry.space_group_name_H-M   'P 1'
#
loop_
_entity.id
_entity.type
_entity.pdbx_description
1 polymer ?
#
loop_
_entity_poly.entity_id
_entity_poly.type
_entity_poly.pdbx_seq_one_letter_code
_entity_poly.pdbx_strand_id
1 'polypeptide(L)'
;DNFWEHGAGPCGPCSEIYYDRGEKYGCGSPDCKVGCECDRFMEVWNNVFTQFNGDGHGNYEELENKNIDTGMGLERLAVVVQDVDSVFDIDTMKAIRDKICEMSGKKYEVDAMDDVSIRLITDHIRSSTFLVSDGVMPSNEGRGYVLRRLIRRAARHGKMLGIDGLFLAKLSETAVSYTHLTLPTTS
;
A
#
# COMPACT_ATOMS: atom_id res chain seq x y z
N ASP A 1 -4.08 -19.75 -7.03
CA ASP A 1 -2.83 -20.14 -7.69
C ASP A 1 -1.64 -19.74 -6.83
N ASN A 2 -1.17 -20.69 -6.01
CA ASN A 2 -0.08 -20.45 -5.07
C ASN A 2 1.29 -20.83 -5.68
N PHE A 3 1.57 -20.28 -6.86
CA PHE A 3 2.84 -20.43 -7.55
C PHE A 3 3.22 -19.10 -8.20
N TRP A 4 4.44 -18.66 -8.01
CA TRP A 4 4.96 -17.43 -8.59
C TRP A 4 6.05 -17.71 -9.62
N GLU A 5 6.00 -17.00 -10.72
CA GLU A 5 7.02 -16.97 -11.76
C GLU A 5 7.03 -15.62 -12.46
N HIS A 6 8.18 -15.22 -12.99
CA HIS A 6 8.32 -14.00 -13.75
C HIS A 6 9.21 -14.23 -14.98
N GLY A 7 8.62 -14.84 -16.02
CA GLY A 7 9.38 -15.27 -17.19
C GLY A 7 10.37 -16.39 -16.86
N ALA A 8 11.52 -16.40 -17.51
CA ALA A 8 12.59 -17.34 -17.21
C ALA A 8 13.36 -16.91 -15.96
N GLY A 9 13.69 -17.87 -15.09
CA GLY A 9 14.43 -17.61 -13.87
C GLY A 9 13.87 -18.29 -12.63
N PRO A 10 14.29 -17.87 -11.42
CA PRO A 10 13.82 -18.43 -10.17
C PRO A 10 12.30 -18.36 -10.05
N CYS A 11 11.68 -19.45 -9.56
CA CYS A 11 10.24 -19.55 -9.36
C CYS A 11 9.91 -20.62 -8.31
N GLY A 12 8.63 -20.68 -7.89
CA GLY A 12 8.21 -21.68 -6.93
C GLY A 12 6.83 -21.43 -6.33
N PRO A 13 6.37 -22.32 -5.43
CA PRO A 13 5.11 -22.15 -4.74
C PRO A 13 5.17 -20.98 -3.75
N CYS A 14 4.00 -20.47 -3.38
CA CYS A 14 3.85 -19.52 -2.28
C CYS A 14 2.75 -19.96 -1.33
N SER A 15 2.82 -19.46 -0.08
CA SER A 15 1.83 -19.70 0.96
C SER A 15 1.46 -18.39 1.61
N GLU A 16 0.19 -18.05 1.58
CA GLU A 16 -0.34 -16.78 2.05
C GLU A 16 -1.07 -16.95 3.38
N ILE A 17 -0.89 -16.02 4.29
CA ILE A 17 -1.57 -15.97 5.58
C ILE A 17 -2.60 -14.86 5.52
N TYR A 18 -3.87 -15.24 5.71
CA TYR A 18 -5.01 -14.33 5.74
C TYR A 18 -5.54 -14.14 7.14
N TYR A 19 -5.94 -12.92 7.44
CA TYR A 19 -6.71 -12.60 8.63
C TYR A 19 -8.19 -12.49 8.27
N ASP A 20 -9.07 -13.27 8.93
CA ASP A 20 -10.51 -13.14 8.80
C ASP A 20 -11.01 -11.99 9.68
N ARG A 21 -11.41 -10.91 9.06
CA ARG A 21 -11.92 -9.70 9.70
C ARG A 21 -13.38 -9.83 10.18
N GLY A 22 -13.97 -10.98 9.91
CA GLY A 22 -15.35 -11.29 10.27
C GLY A 22 -16.38 -10.94 9.20
N GLU A 23 -17.59 -11.43 9.41
CA GLU A 23 -18.69 -11.37 8.44
C GLU A 23 -19.10 -9.96 8.07
N LYS A 24 -18.89 -8.98 8.95
CA LYS A 24 -19.23 -7.56 8.68
C LYS A 24 -18.50 -6.98 7.46
N TYR A 25 -17.34 -7.55 7.10
CA TYR A 25 -16.57 -7.15 5.92
C TYR A 25 -16.77 -8.07 4.72
N GLY A 26 -17.59 -9.10 4.86
CA GLY A 26 -17.90 -10.06 3.81
C GLY A 26 -18.86 -9.54 2.77
N CYS A 27 -18.90 -10.22 1.63
CA CYS A 27 -19.86 -9.92 0.54
C CYS A 27 -21.28 -10.42 0.81
N GLY A 28 -21.55 -11.05 1.95
CA GLY A 28 -22.85 -11.63 2.30
C GLY A 28 -23.17 -12.95 1.58
N SER A 29 -22.28 -13.46 0.74
CA SER A 29 -22.44 -14.76 0.08
C SER A 29 -22.17 -15.91 1.05
N PRO A 30 -22.95 -16.99 1.02
CA PRO A 30 -22.67 -18.21 1.79
C PRO A 30 -21.33 -18.87 1.36
N ASP A 31 -20.86 -18.61 0.14
CA ASP A 31 -19.61 -19.13 -0.41
C ASP A 31 -18.43 -18.19 -0.17
N CYS A 32 -18.57 -17.19 0.71
CA CYS A 32 -17.51 -16.26 1.04
C CYS A 32 -16.32 -16.98 1.69
N LYS A 33 -15.18 -16.99 1.00
CA LYS A 33 -13.96 -17.69 1.39
C LYS A 33 -12.72 -16.91 1.00
N VAL A 34 -11.54 -17.37 1.41
CA VAL A 34 -10.25 -16.86 0.93
C VAL A 34 -10.23 -16.85 -0.60
N GLY A 35 -9.78 -15.72 -1.19
CA GLY A 35 -9.83 -15.47 -2.63
C GLY A 35 -11.12 -14.76 -3.11
N CYS A 36 -12.06 -14.46 -2.20
CA CYS A 36 -13.18 -13.57 -2.50
C CYS A 36 -12.66 -12.12 -2.57
N GLU A 37 -13.20 -11.32 -3.51
CA GLU A 37 -12.82 -9.90 -3.70
C GLU A 37 -13.36 -8.94 -2.60
N CYS A 38 -14.01 -9.47 -1.55
CA CYS A 38 -14.47 -8.68 -0.43
C CYS A 38 -13.37 -8.42 0.60
N ASP A 39 -13.61 -7.48 1.52
CA ASP A 39 -12.64 -7.06 2.53
C ASP A 39 -12.54 -8.00 3.75
N ARG A 40 -13.23 -9.14 3.75
CA ARG A 40 -13.26 -10.07 4.89
C ARG A 40 -11.90 -10.74 5.12
N PHE A 41 -11.34 -11.35 4.08
CA PHE A 41 -10.09 -12.08 4.16
C PHE A 41 -8.94 -11.22 3.66
N MET A 42 -8.23 -10.62 4.60
CA MET A 42 -7.10 -9.75 4.27
C MET A 42 -5.79 -10.52 4.34
N GLU A 43 -5.10 -10.67 3.21
CA GLU A 43 -3.75 -11.20 3.18
C GLU A 43 -2.80 -10.27 3.96
N VAL A 44 -2.14 -10.81 4.98
CA VAL A 44 -1.18 -10.06 5.81
C VAL A 44 0.25 -10.49 5.55
N TRP A 45 0.48 -11.74 5.15
CA TRP A 45 1.82 -12.27 4.95
C TRP A 45 1.86 -13.27 3.81
N ASN A 46 2.90 -13.19 2.98
CA ASN A 46 3.16 -14.14 1.91
C ASN A 46 4.55 -14.77 2.12
N ASN A 47 4.61 -16.10 2.14
CA ASN A 47 5.85 -16.87 2.16
C ASN A 47 6.10 -17.42 0.75
N VAL A 48 7.16 -16.97 0.11
CA VAL A 48 7.52 -17.28 -1.27
C VAL A 48 8.67 -18.28 -1.26
N PHE A 49 8.46 -19.45 -1.87
CA PHE A 49 9.45 -20.50 -1.94
C PHE A 49 10.14 -20.45 -3.31
N THR A 50 11.42 -20.18 -3.33
CA THR A 50 12.24 -20.26 -4.55
C THR A 50 12.86 -21.65 -4.61
N GLN A 51 12.21 -22.53 -5.37
CA GLN A 51 12.59 -23.95 -5.46
C GLN A 51 13.10 -24.36 -6.83
N PHE A 52 12.68 -23.64 -7.87
CA PHE A 52 12.91 -24.02 -9.25
C PHE A 52 13.55 -22.87 -10.04
N ASN A 53 14.20 -23.23 -11.13
CA ASN A 53 14.57 -22.34 -12.22
C ASN A 53 13.69 -22.67 -13.43
N GLY A 54 12.82 -21.76 -13.82
CA GLY A 54 11.94 -21.91 -14.96
C GLY A 54 12.57 -21.44 -16.25
N ASP A 55 12.28 -22.09 -17.37
CA ASP A 55 12.74 -21.66 -18.71
C ASP A 55 11.81 -20.65 -19.40
N GLY A 56 10.71 -20.28 -18.75
CA GLY A 56 9.66 -19.41 -19.30
C GLY A 56 8.73 -20.11 -20.28
N HIS A 57 8.86 -21.43 -20.45
CA HIS A 57 8.04 -22.27 -21.34
C HIS A 57 7.27 -23.37 -20.58
N GLY A 58 7.31 -23.33 -19.25
CA GLY A 58 6.61 -24.27 -18.38
C GLY A 58 7.47 -25.47 -17.95
N ASN A 59 8.75 -25.48 -18.21
CA ASN A 59 9.66 -26.49 -17.66
C ASN A 59 10.40 -25.89 -16.45
N TYR A 60 10.52 -26.71 -15.40
CA TYR A 60 11.09 -26.31 -14.12
C TYR A 60 12.18 -27.28 -13.71
N GLU A 61 13.38 -26.76 -13.45
CA GLU A 61 14.51 -27.51 -12.93
C GLU A 61 14.69 -27.15 -11.45
N GLU A 62 14.88 -28.12 -10.57
CA GLU A 62 15.11 -27.87 -9.16
C GLU A 62 16.41 -27.11 -8.92
N LEU A 63 16.35 -26.08 -8.09
CA LEU A 63 17.54 -25.35 -7.63
C LEU A 63 18.33 -26.19 -6.63
N GLU A 64 19.63 -26.19 -6.73
CA GLU A 64 20.53 -26.82 -5.76
C GLU A 64 20.38 -26.16 -4.37
N ASN A 65 20.28 -24.83 -4.35
CA ASN A 65 20.06 -24.04 -3.14
C ASN A 65 18.65 -23.44 -3.17
N LYS A 66 17.74 -23.99 -2.36
CA LYS A 66 16.37 -23.53 -2.21
C LYS A 66 16.29 -22.44 -1.14
N ASN A 67 15.47 -21.42 -1.39
CA ASN A 67 15.29 -20.27 -0.50
C ASN A 67 13.82 -20.06 -0.16
N ILE A 68 13.58 -19.38 0.97
CA ILE A 68 12.27 -18.84 1.33
C ILE A 68 12.44 -17.34 1.49
N ASP A 69 11.65 -16.59 0.72
CA ASP A 69 11.51 -15.15 0.87
C ASP A 69 10.13 -14.85 1.45
N THR A 70 10.06 -13.92 2.39
CA THR A 70 8.77 -13.57 2.99
C THR A 70 8.46 -12.10 2.81
N GLY A 71 7.19 -11.79 2.50
CA GLY A 71 6.68 -10.43 2.42
C GLY A 71 5.49 -10.23 3.33
N MET A 72 5.56 -9.24 4.23
CA MET A 72 4.47 -8.87 5.12
C MET A 72 4.02 -7.44 4.81
N GLY A 73 2.72 -7.24 4.66
CA GLY A 73 2.14 -5.91 4.51
C GLY A 73 2.09 -5.17 5.83
N LEU A 74 3.01 -4.23 6.06
CA LEU A 74 3.07 -3.47 7.31
C LEU A 74 1.73 -2.78 7.62
N GLU A 75 1.14 -2.11 6.66
CA GLU A 75 -0.12 -1.40 6.84
C GLU A 75 -1.29 -2.36 7.07
N ARG A 76 -1.31 -3.52 6.39
CA ARG A 76 -2.32 -4.55 6.61
C ARG A 76 -2.20 -5.17 8.00
N LEU A 77 -0.98 -5.45 8.45
CA LEU A 77 -0.75 -5.91 9.81
C LEU A 77 -1.15 -4.87 10.85
N ALA A 78 -0.86 -3.58 10.59
CA ALA A 78 -1.25 -2.49 11.47
C ALA A 78 -2.78 -2.37 11.60
N VAL A 79 -3.54 -2.58 10.51
CA VAL A 79 -5.01 -2.64 10.56
C VAL A 79 -5.48 -3.69 11.55
N VAL A 80 -4.87 -4.88 11.54
CA VAL A 80 -5.23 -5.98 12.45
C VAL A 80 -4.87 -5.64 13.89
N VAL A 81 -3.64 -5.18 14.12
CA VAL A 81 -3.11 -4.93 15.48
C VAL A 81 -3.78 -3.72 16.14
N GLN A 82 -4.11 -2.69 15.36
CA GLN A 82 -4.77 -1.48 15.84
C GLN A 82 -6.31 -1.63 15.87
N ASP A 83 -6.85 -2.75 15.37
CA ASP A 83 -8.29 -3.04 15.27
C ASP A 83 -9.08 -1.89 14.62
N VAL A 84 -8.63 -1.46 13.43
CA VAL A 84 -9.25 -0.39 12.66
C VAL A 84 -9.87 -0.89 11.36
N ASP A 85 -10.80 -0.12 10.80
CA ASP A 85 -11.62 -0.55 9.66
C ASP A 85 -10.88 -0.44 8.32
N SER A 86 -9.88 0.42 8.21
CA SER A 86 -9.19 0.67 6.94
C SER A 86 -7.70 0.95 7.16
N VAL A 87 -6.90 0.72 6.13
CA VAL A 87 -5.49 1.17 6.09
C VAL A 87 -5.34 2.68 6.25
N PHE A 88 -6.38 3.45 5.92
CA PHE A 88 -6.41 4.91 6.11
C PHE A 88 -6.69 5.33 7.55
N ASP A 89 -7.03 4.39 8.44
CA ASP A 89 -7.32 4.63 9.85
C ASP A 89 -6.17 4.24 10.78
N ILE A 90 -5.14 3.55 10.26
CA ILE A 90 -3.92 3.30 11.03
C ILE A 90 -3.20 4.61 11.35
N ASP A 91 -2.50 4.65 12.44
CA ASP A 91 -1.85 5.85 13.00
C ASP A 91 -1.07 6.67 11.96
N THR A 92 -0.20 6.02 11.18
CA THR A 92 0.65 6.66 10.17
C THR A 92 -0.14 7.28 9.00
N MET A 93 -1.19 6.61 8.54
CA MET A 93 -2.00 7.10 7.43
C MET A 93 -3.05 8.12 7.89
N LYS A 94 -3.62 7.88 9.07
CA LYS A 94 -4.61 8.77 9.69
C LYS A 94 -4.07 10.17 9.87
N ALA A 95 -2.83 10.33 10.31
CA ALA A 95 -2.21 11.65 10.51
C ALA A 95 -2.18 12.47 9.19
N ILE A 96 -1.84 11.83 8.08
CA ILE A 96 -1.84 12.48 6.77
C ILE A 96 -3.28 12.81 6.33
N ARG A 97 -4.19 11.85 6.48
CA ARG A 97 -5.62 12.01 6.17
C ARG A 97 -6.24 13.17 6.94
N ASP A 98 -6.02 13.22 8.25
CA ASP A 98 -6.57 14.26 9.12
C ASP A 98 -5.99 15.64 8.76
N LYS A 99 -4.72 15.70 8.35
CA LYS A 99 -4.11 16.95 7.84
C LYS A 99 -4.74 17.42 6.53
N ILE A 100 -5.10 16.50 5.64
CA ILE A 100 -5.85 16.84 4.40
C ILE A 100 -7.24 17.38 4.76
N CYS A 101 -7.93 16.77 5.71
CA CYS A 101 -9.22 17.24 6.20
C CYS A 101 -9.12 18.65 6.78
N GLU A 102 -8.10 18.93 7.61
CA GLU A 102 -7.83 20.27 8.17
C GLU A 102 -7.62 21.30 7.05
N MET A 103 -6.79 20.97 6.04
CA MET A 103 -6.44 21.91 4.96
C MET A 103 -7.61 22.17 4.00
N SER A 104 -8.48 21.20 3.80
CA SER A 104 -9.65 21.32 2.90
C SER A 104 -10.91 21.82 3.60
N GLY A 105 -10.97 21.78 4.93
CA GLY A 105 -12.17 22.01 5.71
C GLY A 105 -13.22 20.89 5.56
N LYS A 106 -12.85 19.77 4.92
CA LYS A 106 -13.72 18.61 4.71
C LYS A 106 -13.64 17.63 5.89
N LYS A 107 -14.65 16.79 6.03
CA LYS A 107 -14.67 15.72 7.04
C LYS A 107 -14.64 14.37 6.32
N TYR A 108 -13.81 13.48 6.78
CA TYR A 108 -13.76 12.10 6.30
C TYR A 108 -15.01 11.32 6.71
N GLU A 109 -15.48 10.41 5.87
CA GLU A 109 -16.70 9.59 6.05
C GLU A 109 -18.02 10.38 6.07
N VAL A 110 -18.04 11.52 5.40
CA VAL A 110 -19.26 12.33 5.24
C VAL A 110 -19.72 12.37 3.78
N ASP A 111 -18.81 12.50 2.85
CA ASP A 111 -19.09 12.54 1.41
C ASP A 111 -18.18 11.55 0.67
N ALA A 112 -18.77 10.60 -0.04
CA ALA A 112 -18.05 9.52 -0.71
C ALA A 112 -17.05 10.03 -1.78
N MET A 113 -17.32 11.15 -2.45
CA MET A 113 -16.43 11.71 -3.47
C MET A 113 -15.25 12.46 -2.83
N ASP A 114 -15.52 13.16 -1.72
CA ASP A 114 -14.47 13.78 -0.91
C ASP A 114 -13.55 12.69 -0.32
N ASP A 115 -14.13 11.60 0.20
CA ASP A 115 -13.38 10.46 0.75
C ASP A 115 -12.44 9.80 -0.26
N VAL A 116 -12.90 9.58 -1.50
CA VAL A 116 -12.05 9.08 -2.58
C VAL A 116 -10.85 10.00 -2.80
N SER A 117 -11.08 11.33 -2.80
CA SER A 117 -10.02 12.32 -2.99
C SER A 117 -9.05 12.35 -1.80
N ILE A 118 -9.57 12.29 -0.58
CA ILE A 118 -8.78 12.27 0.66
C ILE A 118 -7.88 11.02 0.70
N ARG A 119 -8.44 9.83 0.47
CA ARG A 119 -7.67 8.56 0.43
C ARG A 119 -6.58 8.59 -0.64
N LEU A 120 -6.94 9.05 -1.83
CA LEU A 120 -6.01 9.14 -2.95
C LEU A 120 -4.83 10.06 -2.65
N ILE A 121 -5.09 11.25 -2.07
CA ILE A 121 -4.02 12.17 -1.71
C ILE A 121 -3.14 11.56 -0.61
N THR A 122 -3.74 10.92 0.40
CA THR A 122 -3.03 10.27 1.49
C THR A 122 -2.04 9.21 0.97
N ASP A 123 -2.50 8.31 0.11
CA ASP A 123 -1.66 7.29 -0.51
C ASP A 123 -0.56 7.88 -1.39
N HIS A 124 -0.94 8.82 -2.27
CA HIS A 124 -0.01 9.36 -3.25
C HIS A 124 1.05 10.27 -2.64
N ILE A 125 0.73 11.04 -1.60
CA ILE A 125 1.75 11.88 -0.96
C ILE A 125 2.76 11.04 -0.19
N ARG A 126 2.32 9.99 0.51
CA ARG A 126 3.22 9.06 1.18
C ARG A 126 4.15 8.38 0.19
N SER A 127 3.60 7.76 -0.86
CA SER A 127 4.39 7.11 -1.92
C SER A 127 5.35 8.08 -2.61
N SER A 128 4.91 9.31 -2.91
CA SER A 128 5.76 10.33 -3.54
C SER A 128 6.90 10.76 -2.63
N THR A 129 6.65 10.90 -1.33
CA THR A 129 7.66 11.28 -0.34
C THR A 129 8.77 10.23 -0.27
N PHE A 130 8.42 8.94 -0.20
CA PHE A 130 9.40 7.85 -0.22
C PHE A 130 10.18 7.80 -1.52
N LEU A 131 9.52 7.89 -2.68
CA LEU A 131 10.20 7.90 -3.97
C LEU A 131 11.23 9.03 -4.09
N VAL A 132 10.88 10.24 -3.63
CA VAL A 132 11.82 11.38 -3.61
C VAL A 132 12.97 11.13 -2.64
N SER A 133 12.69 10.58 -1.46
CA SER A 133 13.71 10.19 -0.47
C SER A 133 14.71 9.18 -1.03
N ASP A 134 14.23 8.26 -1.86
CA ASP A 134 15.05 7.25 -2.58
C ASP A 134 15.76 7.82 -3.82
N GLY A 135 15.74 9.13 -4.02
CA GLY A 135 16.43 9.83 -5.10
C GLY A 135 15.72 9.79 -6.46
N VAL A 136 14.45 9.39 -6.51
CA VAL A 136 13.67 9.45 -7.75
C VAL A 136 13.20 10.88 -8.00
N MET A 137 13.53 11.43 -9.17
CA MET A 137 13.05 12.74 -9.60
C MET A 137 11.95 12.61 -10.67
N PRO A 138 10.95 13.52 -10.66
CA PRO A 138 9.89 13.50 -11.66
C PRO A 138 10.45 13.66 -13.08
N SER A 139 10.06 12.76 -13.99
CA SER A 139 10.50 12.78 -15.38
C SER A 139 9.38 12.36 -16.34
N ASN A 140 9.69 12.25 -17.64
CA ASN A 140 8.73 11.82 -18.65
C ASN A 140 8.72 10.30 -18.89
N GLU A 141 9.65 9.57 -18.31
CA GLU A 141 9.81 8.12 -18.53
C GLU A 141 10.27 7.39 -17.25
N GLY A 142 10.19 6.07 -17.27
CA GLY A 142 10.64 5.21 -16.19
C GLY A 142 9.99 5.50 -14.83
N ARG A 143 10.75 5.33 -13.76
CA ARG A 143 10.29 5.55 -12.38
C ARG A 143 9.87 7.00 -12.13
N GLY A 144 10.56 7.96 -12.72
CA GLY A 144 10.24 9.38 -12.57
C GLY A 144 8.91 9.76 -13.21
N TYR A 145 8.48 9.06 -14.27
CA TYR A 145 7.14 9.23 -14.84
C TYR A 145 6.05 8.80 -13.87
N VAL A 146 6.24 7.68 -13.16
CA VAL A 146 5.30 7.22 -12.13
C VAL A 146 5.17 8.27 -11.04
N LEU A 147 6.27 8.75 -10.49
CA LEU A 147 6.27 9.81 -9.48
C LEU A 147 5.55 11.07 -9.97
N ARG A 148 5.84 11.53 -11.20
CA ARG A 148 5.17 12.68 -11.80
C ARG A 148 3.64 12.47 -11.89
N ARG A 149 3.18 11.28 -12.24
CA ARG A 149 1.74 10.95 -12.26
C ARG A 149 1.10 11.02 -10.88
N LEU A 150 1.75 10.44 -9.86
CA LEU A 150 1.26 10.47 -8.48
C LEU A 150 1.09 11.91 -7.99
N ILE A 151 2.12 12.75 -8.14
CA ILE A 151 2.11 14.16 -7.73
C ILE A 151 0.98 14.92 -8.45
N ARG A 152 0.88 14.78 -9.77
CA ARG A 152 -0.17 15.48 -10.55
C ARG A 152 -1.58 15.03 -10.18
N ARG A 153 -1.76 13.75 -9.91
CA ARG A 153 -3.06 13.20 -9.51
C ARG A 153 -3.45 13.70 -8.11
N ALA A 154 -2.53 13.69 -7.17
CA ALA A 154 -2.74 14.26 -5.83
C ALA A 154 -3.08 15.75 -5.90
N ALA A 155 -2.34 16.53 -6.69
CA ALA A 155 -2.60 17.96 -6.87
C ALA A 155 -3.99 18.23 -7.47
N ARG A 156 -4.43 17.42 -8.45
CA ARG A 156 -5.78 17.52 -9.03
C ARG A 156 -6.86 17.26 -7.99
N HIS A 157 -6.72 16.21 -7.20
CA HIS A 157 -7.70 15.87 -6.16
C HIS A 157 -7.71 16.90 -5.02
N GLY A 158 -6.56 17.50 -4.68
CA GLY A 158 -6.52 18.62 -3.75
C GLY A 158 -7.35 19.83 -4.24
N LYS A 159 -7.27 20.12 -5.54
CA LYS A 159 -8.11 21.16 -6.15
C LYS A 159 -9.60 20.83 -6.11
N MET A 160 -9.97 19.55 -6.28
CA MET A 160 -11.36 19.09 -6.16
C MET A 160 -11.89 19.23 -4.73
N LEU A 161 -11.03 19.06 -3.72
CA LEU A 161 -11.35 19.30 -2.31
C LEU A 161 -11.38 20.79 -1.93
N GLY A 162 -11.04 21.70 -2.85
CA GLY A 162 -10.98 23.14 -2.60
C GLY A 162 -9.69 23.59 -1.90
N ILE A 163 -8.62 22.79 -1.91
CA ILE A 163 -7.34 23.19 -1.33
C ILE A 163 -6.60 24.09 -2.34
N ASP A 164 -6.33 25.30 -1.95
CA ASP A 164 -5.59 26.27 -2.75
C ASP A 164 -4.08 26.26 -2.46
N GLY A 165 -3.29 26.67 -3.46
CA GLY A 165 -1.85 26.85 -3.34
C GLY A 165 -1.03 25.56 -3.34
N LEU A 166 0.20 25.66 -2.82
CA LEU A 166 1.19 24.58 -2.78
C LEU A 166 1.04 23.77 -1.47
N PHE A 167 0.14 22.82 -1.45
CA PHE A 167 -0.18 22.07 -0.24
C PHE A 167 0.62 20.76 -0.10
N LEU A 168 1.07 20.14 -1.20
CA LEU A 168 1.73 18.84 -1.17
C LEU A 168 3.04 18.85 -0.37
N ALA A 169 3.81 19.96 -0.43
CA ALA A 169 5.03 20.10 0.37
C ALA A 169 4.72 20.06 1.88
N LYS A 170 3.66 20.75 2.33
CA LYS A 170 3.23 20.71 3.73
C LYS A 170 2.75 19.32 4.17
N LEU A 171 2.08 18.59 3.28
CA LEU A 171 1.67 17.22 3.56
C LEU A 171 2.85 16.26 3.62
N SER A 172 3.91 16.46 2.82
CA SER A 172 5.10 15.62 2.89
C SER A 172 5.83 15.73 4.24
N GLU A 173 5.82 16.91 4.87
CA GLU A 173 6.35 17.08 6.23
C GLU A 173 5.61 16.19 7.24
N THR A 174 4.27 16.10 7.14
CA THR A 174 3.47 15.21 7.97
C THR A 174 3.80 13.75 7.67
N ALA A 175 3.90 13.37 6.39
CA ALA A 175 4.24 12.01 5.98
C ALA A 175 5.61 11.58 6.54
N VAL A 176 6.63 12.45 6.49
CA VAL A 176 7.96 12.20 7.05
C VAL A 176 7.90 12.02 8.56
N SER A 177 7.21 12.91 9.27
CA SER A 177 7.16 12.90 10.75
C SER A 177 6.56 11.61 11.33
N TYR A 178 5.61 11.00 10.63
CA TYR A 178 4.95 9.78 11.09
C TYR A 178 5.54 8.48 10.53
N THR A 179 6.33 8.56 9.47
CA THR A 179 6.94 7.36 8.85
C THR A 179 8.41 7.17 9.22
N HIS A 180 9.10 8.22 9.64
CA HIS A 180 10.44 8.17 10.18
C HIS A 180 10.37 8.16 11.72
N LEU A 181 9.95 7.04 12.28
CA LEU A 181 10.26 6.72 13.66
C LEU A 181 11.79 6.53 13.71
N THR A 182 12.51 7.59 14.08
CA THR A 182 13.88 7.45 14.51
C THR A 182 13.85 6.56 15.74
N LEU A 183 14.32 5.32 15.60
CA LEU A 183 14.66 4.51 16.77
C LEU A 183 15.57 5.38 17.64
N PRO A 184 15.32 5.50 18.96
CA PRO A 184 16.21 6.23 19.83
C PRO A 184 17.59 5.60 19.66
N THR A 185 18.53 6.38 19.11
CA THR A 185 19.94 6.02 19.14
C THR A 185 20.34 5.99 20.60
N THR A 186 20.38 4.79 21.17
CA THR A 186 21.03 4.62 22.47
C THR A 186 22.49 4.99 22.31
N SER A 187 22.81 6.19 22.78
CA SER A 187 24.18 6.63 23.03
C SER A 187 24.82 5.79 24.13
#